data_f96c086aafb0edfde3a54dbb690620c1
#
_entry.id   f96c086aafb0edfde3a54dbb690620c1
#
_cell.length_a   1.000
_cell.length_b   1.000
_cell.length_c   1.000
_cell.angle_alpha   90.00
_cell.angle_beta   90.00
_cell.angle_gamma   90.00
#
_symmetry.space_group_name_H-M   'P 1'
#
loop_
_entity.id
_entity.type
_entity.pdbx_description
1 polymer ?
#
loop_
_entity_poly.entity_id
_entity_poly.type
_entity_poly.pdbx_seq_one_letter_code
_entity_poly.pdbx_strand_id
1 'polypeptide(L)'
;MQAPAKHPLLVWAWSLLRLGFVGVAFGALFFCLSLTPSLLPRDWLFQGLIGGINAAFGYGLGVLIGAAVERFVLRGADWWPPPRPVLFALKATVVVAAPAACIVMLIPAAGWQRQVSELLGIEGPATLGYLRTLGVAIGVAAALVATVRVLIDASRLLARALIRRWHLHREVAMFIGSAIVVVLLTTLINGVLIRGFFAGASAVFQPEDSATVPGTNQPLQPERSGSPESLAPWATLGSQGRSFVAGGVHAAELARINGRPAREPIRVYAGLHSAGDDQARMQLLLDELDRTHAFDRQVLVVVPTTGTGWVDPAAADALEMLYNGDTAIVGVQYSYLPSWISFLADQRKSMDSGRLLVRTIAERWRGLPEQHRPKLVLYGESLGSMAGQAAFDWLPDVADMGYEAVLWVGPPQASPLWHALLVRRDPGSPAVLPRYDNGRTVRFAQGTVPAEIARIAAPPWQGTRVLFLQHASDPVVWWSPDLLFARPDWLTEAPGPDRTASMRWYPVVTFWQVSADLFHGEQMPAGHGHNYADTILDGWVAVLPPDGWTPAETERVRAVLRGG
;
A
#
# COMPACT_ATOMS: atom_id res chain seq x y z
N MET A 1 -0.41 -51.17 37.66
CA MET A 1 -0.44 -50.48 36.37
C MET A 1 0.18 -49.10 36.53
N GLN A 2 1.44 -48.95 36.10
CA GLN A 2 2.11 -47.63 36.09
C GLN A 2 1.50 -46.75 35.02
N ALA A 3 1.03 -45.54 35.42
CA ALA A 3 0.55 -44.56 34.47
C ALA A 3 1.68 -44.24 33.43
N PRO A 4 1.36 -44.14 32.13
CA PRO A 4 2.36 -43.84 31.10
C PRO A 4 3.05 -42.52 31.43
N ALA A 5 4.39 -42.55 31.47
CA ALA A 5 5.18 -41.35 31.68
C ALA A 5 4.85 -40.31 30.62
N LYS A 6 4.15 -39.23 31.04
CA LYS A 6 3.82 -38.12 30.14
C LYS A 6 5.13 -37.52 29.62
N HIS A 7 5.32 -37.56 28.30
CA HIS A 7 6.52 -37.04 27.65
C HIS A 7 6.73 -35.58 28.06
N PRO A 8 7.87 -35.16 28.61
CA PRO A 8 8.08 -33.84 29.19
C PRO A 8 7.79 -32.70 28.20
N LEU A 9 8.04 -32.92 26.90
CA LEU A 9 7.70 -31.98 25.82
C LEU A 9 6.20 -31.81 25.62
N LEU A 10 5.40 -32.89 25.77
CA LEU A 10 3.94 -32.81 25.67
C LEU A 10 3.33 -32.08 26.87
N VAL A 11 3.88 -32.31 28.07
CA VAL A 11 3.44 -31.59 29.28
C VAL A 11 3.80 -30.11 29.18
N TRP A 12 4.98 -29.79 28.68
CA TRP A 12 5.41 -28.41 28.43
C TRP A 12 4.54 -27.75 27.35
N ALA A 13 4.33 -28.36 26.19
CA ALA A 13 3.46 -27.87 25.13
C ALA A 13 2.03 -27.66 25.61
N TRP A 14 1.47 -28.61 26.40
CA TRP A 14 0.15 -28.47 27.01
C TRP A 14 0.09 -27.32 28.04
N SER A 15 1.17 -27.05 28.77
CA SER A 15 1.24 -25.93 29.70
C SER A 15 1.23 -24.59 28.99
N LEU A 16 1.79 -24.51 27.78
CA LEU A 16 1.74 -23.32 26.91
C LEU A 16 0.33 -23.04 26.36
N LEU A 17 -0.51 -24.07 26.23
CA LEU A 17 -1.84 -23.97 25.64
C LEU A 17 -2.99 -24.05 26.69
N ARG A 18 -2.74 -23.76 27.98
CA ARG A 18 -3.80 -23.65 28.99
C ARG A 18 -4.70 -22.45 28.69
N LEU A 19 -5.75 -22.70 27.90
CA LEU A 19 -6.66 -21.66 27.44
C LEU A 19 -7.67 -21.28 28.49
N GLY A 20 -7.81 -19.98 28.77
CA GLY A 20 -8.90 -19.42 29.57
C GLY A 20 -10.19 -19.35 28.75
N PHE A 21 -11.34 -19.76 29.33
CA PHE A 21 -12.62 -19.82 28.59
C PHE A 21 -13.08 -18.44 28.06
N VAL A 22 -12.89 -17.35 28.82
CA VAL A 22 -13.21 -15.99 28.37
C VAL A 22 -12.30 -15.60 27.17
N GLY A 23 -11.01 -15.95 27.25
CA GLY A 23 -10.09 -15.76 26.13
C GLY A 23 -10.54 -16.53 24.88
N VAL A 24 -10.97 -17.78 25.01
CA VAL A 24 -11.47 -18.59 23.89
C VAL A 24 -12.71 -17.97 23.26
N ALA A 25 -13.66 -17.48 24.08
CA ALA A 25 -14.87 -16.83 23.57
C ALA A 25 -14.55 -15.56 22.75
N PHE A 26 -13.66 -14.70 23.26
CA PHE A 26 -13.21 -13.51 22.54
C PHE A 26 -12.35 -13.87 21.32
N GLY A 27 -11.52 -14.89 21.40
CA GLY A 27 -10.74 -15.38 20.25
C GLY A 27 -11.65 -15.86 19.11
N ALA A 28 -12.69 -16.63 19.43
CA ALA A 28 -13.69 -17.06 18.45
C ALA A 28 -14.49 -15.88 17.88
N LEU A 29 -14.87 -14.90 18.71
CA LEU A 29 -15.53 -13.68 18.26
C LEU A 29 -14.66 -12.91 17.25
N PHE A 30 -13.40 -12.64 17.58
CA PHE A 30 -12.49 -11.91 16.68
C PHE A 30 -12.17 -12.70 15.42
N PHE A 31 -12.07 -14.03 15.49
CA PHE A 31 -11.99 -14.87 14.30
C PHE A 31 -13.23 -14.68 13.41
N CYS A 32 -14.44 -14.79 13.96
CA CYS A 32 -15.69 -14.60 13.21
C CYS A 32 -15.76 -13.20 12.58
N LEU A 33 -15.38 -12.15 13.32
CA LEU A 33 -15.34 -10.79 12.79
C LEU A 33 -14.32 -10.65 11.64
N SER A 34 -13.19 -11.35 11.71
CA SER A 34 -12.18 -11.34 10.65
C SER A 34 -12.64 -11.96 9.33
N LEU A 35 -13.68 -12.81 9.37
CA LEU A 35 -14.29 -13.41 8.19
C LEU A 35 -15.22 -12.47 7.41
N THR A 36 -15.56 -11.31 7.99
CA THR A 36 -16.37 -10.29 7.30
C THR A 36 -15.63 -9.71 6.08
N PRO A 37 -16.36 -9.15 5.10
CA PRO A 37 -15.75 -8.58 3.89
C PRO A 37 -14.75 -7.48 4.19
N SER A 38 -13.75 -7.36 3.32
CA SER A 38 -12.78 -6.27 3.26
C SER A 38 -12.85 -5.58 1.89
N LEU A 39 -11.82 -4.86 1.51
CA LEU A 39 -11.71 -4.18 0.22
C LEU A 39 -11.55 -5.18 -0.93
N LEU A 40 -10.70 -6.19 -0.75
CA LEU A 40 -10.37 -7.19 -1.75
C LEU A 40 -10.76 -8.61 -1.32
N PRO A 41 -11.00 -9.52 -2.27
CA PRO A 41 -11.22 -10.92 -1.97
C PRO A 41 -9.92 -11.58 -1.52
N ARG A 42 -10.05 -12.53 -0.60
CA ARG A 42 -8.91 -13.22 0.01
C ARG A 42 -9.02 -14.72 -0.19
N ASP A 43 -7.90 -15.35 -0.51
CA ASP A 43 -7.79 -16.78 -0.51
C ASP A 43 -7.84 -17.37 0.92
N TRP A 44 -7.92 -18.69 1.01
CA TRP A 44 -8.03 -19.41 2.28
C TRP A 44 -6.78 -19.25 3.18
N LEU A 45 -5.58 -19.05 2.59
CA LEU A 45 -4.33 -18.91 3.33
C LEU A 45 -4.25 -17.55 4.01
N PHE A 46 -4.43 -16.45 3.24
CA PHE A 46 -4.43 -15.10 3.79
C PHE A 46 -5.58 -14.89 4.77
N GLN A 47 -6.76 -15.44 4.46
CA GLN A 47 -7.88 -15.41 5.41
C GLN A 47 -7.56 -16.15 6.70
N GLY A 48 -6.86 -17.29 6.62
CA GLY A 48 -6.41 -18.06 7.79
C GLY A 48 -5.38 -17.30 8.63
N LEU A 49 -4.40 -16.66 7.99
CA LEU A 49 -3.40 -15.83 8.67
C LEU A 49 -4.06 -14.69 9.45
N ILE A 50 -4.92 -13.91 8.78
CA ILE A 50 -5.65 -12.80 9.41
C ILE A 50 -6.56 -13.31 10.53
N GLY A 51 -7.29 -14.40 10.28
CA GLY A 51 -8.16 -15.04 11.26
C GLY A 51 -7.40 -15.46 12.50
N GLY A 52 -6.22 -16.05 12.35
CA GLY A 52 -5.35 -16.46 13.44
C GLY A 52 -4.78 -15.28 14.24
N ILE A 53 -4.33 -14.23 13.58
CA ILE A 53 -3.85 -13.00 14.24
C ILE A 53 -4.97 -12.37 15.07
N ASN A 54 -6.16 -12.18 14.48
CA ASN A 54 -7.30 -11.61 15.17
C ASN A 54 -7.78 -12.50 16.33
N ALA A 55 -7.82 -13.82 16.15
CA ALA A 55 -8.15 -14.76 17.22
C ALA A 55 -7.17 -14.68 18.40
N ALA A 56 -5.86 -14.57 18.13
CA ALA A 56 -4.85 -14.41 19.16
C ALA A 56 -5.01 -13.08 19.92
N PHE A 57 -5.28 -11.99 19.20
CA PHE A 57 -5.56 -10.69 19.79
C PHE A 57 -6.82 -10.73 20.66
N GLY A 58 -7.93 -11.25 20.12
CA GLY A 58 -9.19 -11.43 20.84
C GLY A 58 -9.00 -12.30 22.09
N TYR A 59 -8.24 -13.39 21.99
CA TYR A 59 -7.90 -14.23 23.13
C TYR A 59 -7.17 -13.44 24.23
N GLY A 60 -6.15 -12.66 23.87
CA GLY A 60 -5.42 -11.82 24.82
C GLY A 60 -6.33 -10.79 25.50
N LEU A 61 -7.16 -10.10 24.71
CA LEU A 61 -8.16 -9.15 25.23
C LEU A 61 -9.15 -9.83 26.19
N GLY A 62 -9.68 -10.99 25.81
CA GLY A 62 -10.60 -11.75 26.67
C GLY A 62 -9.96 -12.21 27.99
N VAL A 63 -8.67 -12.59 27.97
CA VAL A 63 -7.92 -12.91 29.19
C VAL A 63 -7.79 -11.67 30.08
N LEU A 64 -7.46 -10.51 29.52
CA LEU A 64 -7.34 -9.26 30.27
C LEU A 64 -8.68 -8.82 30.86
N ILE A 65 -9.76 -8.84 30.06
CA ILE A 65 -11.11 -8.51 30.52
C ILE A 65 -11.55 -9.46 31.62
N GLY A 66 -11.35 -10.78 31.42
CA GLY A 66 -11.70 -11.77 32.43
C GLY A 66 -10.98 -11.56 33.75
N ALA A 67 -9.68 -11.28 33.71
CA ALA A 67 -8.89 -10.96 34.90
C ALA A 67 -9.33 -9.67 35.58
N ALA A 68 -9.66 -8.62 34.80
CA ALA A 68 -10.16 -7.35 35.32
C ALA A 68 -11.53 -7.52 36.00
N VAL A 69 -12.45 -8.21 35.32
CA VAL A 69 -13.78 -8.50 35.88
C VAL A 69 -13.67 -9.32 37.18
N GLU A 70 -12.84 -10.36 37.18
CA GLU A 70 -12.61 -11.14 38.42
C GLU A 70 -12.02 -10.27 39.53
N ARG A 71 -11.04 -9.42 39.23
CA ARG A 71 -10.34 -8.59 40.22
C ARG A 71 -11.20 -7.47 40.81
N PHE A 72 -11.96 -6.77 39.96
CA PHE A 72 -12.64 -5.54 40.36
C PHE A 72 -14.14 -5.69 40.61
N VAL A 73 -14.78 -6.73 40.03
CA VAL A 73 -16.24 -6.93 40.14
C VAL A 73 -16.58 -8.15 40.95
N LEU A 74 -15.92 -9.29 40.69
CA LEU A 74 -16.35 -10.56 41.24
C LEU A 74 -15.78 -10.91 42.62
N ARG A 75 -14.55 -10.43 42.93
CA ARG A 75 -13.91 -10.77 44.25
C ARG A 75 -14.65 -10.25 45.46
N GLY A 76 -15.52 -9.26 45.32
CA GLY A 76 -16.36 -8.73 46.40
C GLY A 76 -17.79 -9.24 46.42
N ALA A 77 -18.16 -10.16 45.51
CA ALA A 77 -19.52 -10.67 45.39
C ALA A 77 -19.68 -11.97 46.17
N ASP A 78 -20.68 -12.06 47.06
CA ASP A 78 -20.97 -13.23 47.92
C ASP A 78 -21.29 -14.50 47.13
N TRP A 79 -21.72 -14.35 45.88
CA TRP A 79 -22.03 -15.46 44.97
C TRP A 79 -20.85 -15.96 44.14
N TRP A 80 -19.67 -15.35 44.28
CA TRP A 80 -18.47 -15.73 43.53
C TRP A 80 -17.46 -16.50 44.39
N PRO A 81 -16.86 -17.61 43.92
CA PRO A 81 -17.08 -18.26 42.63
C PRO A 81 -18.43 -19.02 42.57
N PRO A 82 -19.04 -19.10 41.38
CA PRO A 82 -20.31 -19.81 41.23
C PRO A 82 -20.13 -21.31 41.54
N PRO A 83 -21.23 -22.03 41.86
CA PRO A 83 -21.20 -23.47 42.12
C PRO A 83 -20.50 -24.23 40.98
N ARG A 84 -19.74 -25.26 41.33
CA ARG A 84 -18.97 -26.06 40.35
C ARG A 84 -19.76 -26.50 39.11
N PRO A 85 -21.03 -26.97 39.21
CA PRO A 85 -21.82 -27.37 38.04
C PRO A 85 -22.14 -26.19 37.12
N VAL A 86 -22.38 -25.00 37.66
CA VAL A 86 -22.62 -23.77 36.86
C VAL A 86 -21.36 -23.37 36.11
N LEU A 87 -20.22 -23.37 36.81
CA LEU A 87 -18.93 -23.07 36.17
C LEU A 87 -18.55 -24.09 35.08
N PHE A 88 -18.86 -25.37 35.32
CA PHE A 88 -18.68 -26.43 34.33
C PHE A 88 -19.58 -26.22 33.12
N ALA A 89 -20.88 -25.93 33.34
CA ALA A 89 -21.82 -25.65 32.25
C ALA A 89 -21.39 -24.46 31.41
N LEU A 90 -20.96 -23.34 32.02
CA LEU A 90 -20.43 -22.15 31.30
C LEU A 90 -19.20 -22.50 30.45
N LYS A 91 -18.26 -23.25 31.03
CA LYS A 91 -17.06 -23.68 30.28
C LYS A 91 -17.40 -24.62 29.13
N ALA A 92 -18.29 -25.59 29.38
CA ALA A 92 -18.74 -26.52 28.35
C ALA A 92 -19.47 -25.79 27.20
N THR A 93 -20.32 -24.81 27.53
CA THR A 93 -20.99 -23.97 26.53
C THR A 93 -19.97 -23.26 25.63
N VAL A 94 -18.94 -22.62 26.19
CA VAL A 94 -17.90 -21.93 25.38
C VAL A 94 -17.12 -22.92 24.53
N VAL A 95 -16.75 -24.10 25.10
CA VAL A 95 -15.98 -25.14 24.37
C VAL A 95 -16.76 -25.70 23.18
N VAL A 96 -18.08 -25.74 23.25
CA VAL A 96 -18.94 -26.23 22.15
C VAL A 96 -19.36 -25.10 21.23
N ALA A 97 -19.84 -23.98 21.79
CA ALA A 97 -20.38 -22.87 21.00
C ALA A 97 -19.33 -22.12 20.21
N ALA A 98 -18.12 -21.92 20.74
CA ALA A 98 -17.08 -21.16 20.04
C ALA A 98 -16.61 -21.86 18.75
N PRO A 99 -16.23 -23.15 18.73
CA PRO A 99 -15.92 -23.83 17.47
C PRO A 99 -17.11 -23.93 16.52
N ALA A 100 -18.32 -24.17 17.06
CA ALA A 100 -19.53 -24.23 16.24
C ALA A 100 -19.78 -22.89 15.52
N ALA A 101 -19.67 -21.76 16.24
CA ALA A 101 -19.80 -20.44 15.67
C ALA A 101 -18.75 -20.19 14.58
N CYS A 102 -17.48 -20.57 14.80
CA CYS A 102 -16.42 -20.45 13.83
C CYS A 102 -16.72 -21.24 12.54
N ILE A 103 -17.22 -22.48 12.67
CA ILE A 103 -17.56 -23.33 11.52
C ILE A 103 -18.78 -22.76 10.77
N VAL A 104 -19.84 -22.40 11.48
CA VAL A 104 -21.05 -21.83 10.87
C VAL A 104 -20.75 -20.54 10.14
N MET A 105 -19.87 -19.70 10.69
CA MET A 105 -19.50 -18.42 10.10
C MET A 105 -18.71 -18.55 8.79
N LEU A 106 -18.08 -19.69 8.50
CA LEU A 106 -17.42 -19.94 7.22
C LEU A 106 -18.40 -19.99 6.04
N ILE A 107 -19.67 -20.34 6.28
CA ILE A 107 -20.70 -20.40 5.22
C ILE A 107 -20.99 -19.01 4.64
N PRO A 108 -21.43 -18.00 5.44
CA PRO A 108 -21.62 -16.65 4.92
C PRO A 108 -20.31 -16.02 4.46
N ALA A 109 -19.17 -16.35 5.10
CA ALA A 109 -17.86 -15.82 4.69
C ALA A 109 -17.52 -16.15 3.24
N ALA A 110 -17.71 -17.39 2.80
CA ALA A 110 -17.52 -17.79 1.40
C ALA A 110 -18.49 -17.05 0.46
N GLY A 111 -19.71 -16.76 0.90
CA GLY A 111 -20.68 -15.94 0.16
C GLY A 111 -20.20 -14.50 -0.02
N TRP A 112 -19.70 -13.88 1.04
CA TRP A 112 -19.17 -12.52 0.98
C TRP A 112 -17.93 -12.43 0.08
N GLN A 113 -17.04 -13.40 0.12
CA GLN A 113 -15.87 -13.41 -0.75
C GLN A 113 -16.28 -13.50 -2.24
N ARG A 114 -17.30 -14.31 -2.57
CA ARG A 114 -17.84 -14.34 -3.93
C ARG A 114 -18.44 -12.99 -4.34
N GLN A 115 -19.21 -12.33 -3.45
CA GLN A 115 -19.76 -11.00 -3.73
C GLN A 115 -18.67 -9.96 -4.01
N VAL A 116 -17.57 -9.97 -3.22
CA VAL A 116 -16.44 -9.08 -3.46
C VAL A 116 -15.76 -9.41 -4.78
N SER A 117 -15.57 -10.70 -5.08
CA SER A 117 -14.98 -11.15 -6.37
C SER A 117 -15.83 -10.74 -7.56
N GLU A 118 -17.16 -10.89 -7.48
CA GLU A 118 -18.10 -10.46 -8.52
C GLU A 118 -18.05 -8.95 -8.78
N LEU A 119 -17.92 -8.13 -7.72
CA LEU A 119 -17.76 -6.67 -7.85
C LEU A 119 -16.49 -6.28 -8.60
N LEU A 120 -15.45 -7.11 -8.51
CA LEU A 120 -14.15 -6.86 -9.13
C LEU A 120 -13.96 -7.66 -10.44
N GLY A 121 -15.00 -8.36 -10.91
CA GLY A 121 -14.97 -9.11 -12.17
C GLY A 121 -14.04 -10.33 -12.16
N ILE A 122 -13.75 -10.94 -10.98
CA ILE A 122 -12.89 -12.12 -10.85
C ILE A 122 -13.64 -13.33 -10.30
N GLU A 123 -13.09 -14.52 -10.51
CA GLU A 123 -13.66 -15.75 -9.97
C GLU A 123 -13.54 -15.80 -8.44
N GLY A 124 -14.63 -16.10 -7.77
CA GLY A 124 -14.68 -16.22 -6.32
C GLY A 124 -14.11 -17.57 -5.82
N PRO A 125 -13.64 -17.62 -4.55
CA PRO A 125 -13.06 -18.83 -3.98
C PRO A 125 -14.09 -19.96 -3.84
N ALA A 126 -13.63 -21.21 -4.07
CA ALA A 126 -14.43 -22.41 -3.84
C ALA A 126 -14.76 -22.60 -2.35
N THR A 127 -16.02 -22.85 -2.01
CA THR A 127 -16.52 -22.97 -0.63
C THR A 127 -15.76 -24.01 0.20
N LEU A 128 -15.47 -25.19 -0.38
CA LEU A 128 -14.75 -26.27 0.31
C LEU A 128 -13.28 -25.91 0.62
N GLY A 129 -12.64 -25.12 -0.26
CA GLY A 129 -11.28 -24.59 -0.01
C GLY A 129 -11.21 -23.75 1.28
N TYR A 130 -12.27 -23.05 1.58
CA TYR A 130 -12.35 -22.16 2.73
C TYR A 130 -12.33 -22.87 4.09
N LEU A 131 -12.63 -24.17 4.14
CA LEU A 131 -12.47 -24.96 5.38
C LEU A 131 -11.01 -25.03 5.87
N ARG A 132 -10.04 -24.93 4.95
CA ARG A 132 -8.60 -24.90 5.27
C ARG A 132 -8.22 -23.68 6.10
N THR A 133 -8.95 -22.58 5.94
CA THR A 133 -8.81 -21.32 6.71
C THR A 133 -8.75 -21.57 8.22
N LEU A 134 -9.62 -22.45 8.73
CA LEU A 134 -9.69 -22.73 10.17
C LEU A 134 -8.41 -23.40 10.68
N GLY A 135 -7.84 -24.35 9.93
CA GLY A 135 -6.57 -25.01 10.29
C GLY A 135 -5.41 -24.03 10.39
N VAL A 136 -5.26 -23.14 9.40
CA VAL A 136 -4.24 -22.09 9.41
C VAL A 136 -4.47 -21.13 10.57
N ALA A 137 -5.71 -20.67 10.77
CA ALA A 137 -6.03 -19.73 11.86
C ALA A 137 -5.72 -20.31 13.25
N ILE A 138 -6.05 -21.57 13.49
CA ILE A 138 -5.71 -22.25 14.75
C ILE A 138 -4.20 -22.33 14.94
N GLY A 139 -3.45 -22.72 13.89
CA GLY A 139 -2.00 -22.81 13.94
C GLY A 139 -1.34 -21.47 14.28
N VAL A 140 -1.74 -20.41 13.58
CA VAL A 140 -1.24 -19.03 13.79
C VAL A 140 -1.62 -18.52 15.18
N ALA A 141 -2.87 -18.67 15.60
CA ALA A 141 -3.33 -18.23 16.92
C ALA A 141 -2.57 -18.97 18.05
N ALA A 142 -2.39 -20.29 17.92
CA ALA A 142 -1.64 -21.09 18.88
C ALA A 142 -0.18 -20.65 18.97
N ALA A 143 0.48 -20.40 17.84
CA ALA A 143 1.85 -19.93 17.78
C ALA A 143 2.02 -18.56 18.47
N LEU A 144 1.13 -17.60 18.18
CA LEU A 144 1.16 -16.27 18.77
C LEU A 144 0.89 -16.32 20.29
N VAL A 145 -0.12 -17.07 20.72
CA VAL A 145 -0.42 -17.24 22.15
C VAL A 145 0.74 -17.92 22.88
N ALA A 146 1.36 -18.95 22.29
CA ALA A 146 2.53 -19.60 22.86
C ALA A 146 3.73 -18.62 22.98
N THR A 147 3.99 -17.82 21.96
CA THR A 147 5.03 -16.80 21.97
C THR A 147 4.83 -15.80 23.11
N VAL A 148 3.63 -15.24 23.25
CA VAL A 148 3.31 -14.29 24.34
C VAL A 148 3.51 -14.95 25.70
N ARG A 149 3.14 -16.22 25.89
CA ARG A 149 3.34 -16.94 27.14
C ARG A 149 4.81 -17.17 27.47
N VAL A 150 5.62 -17.53 26.47
CA VAL A 150 7.09 -17.62 26.64
C VAL A 150 7.66 -16.30 27.14
N LEU A 151 7.23 -15.16 26.58
CA LEU A 151 7.66 -13.83 27.02
C LEU A 151 7.21 -13.53 28.47
N ILE A 152 5.98 -13.87 28.81
CA ILE A 152 5.47 -13.72 30.20
C ILE A 152 6.26 -14.61 31.17
N ASP A 153 6.58 -15.86 30.81
CA ASP A 153 7.34 -16.76 31.66
C ASP A 153 8.78 -16.33 31.80
N ALA A 154 9.40 -15.77 30.75
CA ALA A 154 10.70 -15.11 30.81
C ALA A 154 10.69 -13.91 31.79
N SER A 155 9.65 -13.07 31.72
CA SER A 155 9.47 -11.95 32.66
C SER A 155 9.36 -12.44 34.10
N ARG A 156 8.61 -13.51 34.34
CA ARG A 156 8.45 -14.14 35.67
C ARG A 156 9.76 -14.76 36.16
N LEU A 157 10.55 -15.37 35.26
CA LEU A 157 11.86 -15.92 35.59
C LEU A 157 12.83 -14.82 36.04
N LEU A 158 12.89 -13.72 35.29
CA LEU A 158 13.71 -12.54 35.63
C LEU A 158 13.25 -11.94 36.97
N ALA A 159 11.95 -11.76 37.18
CA ALA A 159 11.42 -11.26 38.43
C ALA A 159 11.82 -12.13 39.62
N ARG A 160 11.76 -13.46 39.49
CA ARG A 160 12.22 -14.40 40.54
C ARG A 160 13.73 -14.27 40.81
N ALA A 161 14.54 -14.06 39.77
CA ALA A 161 15.97 -13.81 39.94
C ALA A 161 16.26 -12.50 40.67
N LEU A 162 15.53 -11.41 40.31
CA LEU A 162 15.64 -10.10 40.98
C LEU A 162 15.23 -10.18 42.46
N ILE A 163 14.14 -10.86 42.79
CA ILE A 163 13.71 -11.09 44.18
C ILE A 163 14.81 -11.82 44.96
N ARG A 164 15.37 -12.90 44.40
CA ARG A 164 16.40 -13.69 45.07
C ARG A 164 17.73 -12.94 45.27
N ARG A 165 18.11 -12.10 44.29
CA ARG A 165 19.41 -11.41 44.32
C ARG A 165 19.41 -10.09 45.05
N TRP A 166 18.27 -9.34 44.99
CA TRP A 166 18.18 -7.97 45.51
C TRP A 166 17.03 -7.77 46.52
N HIS A 167 16.34 -8.86 46.91
CA HIS A 167 15.21 -8.81 47.88
C HIS A 167 14.12 -7.80 47.51
N LEU A 168 13.91 -7.55 46.23
CA LEU A 168 12.92 -6.60 45.75
C LEU A 168 11.49 -7.07 46.05
N HIS A 169 10.60 -6.10 46.29
CA HIS A 169 9.16 -6.38 46.37
C HIS A 169 8.67 -7.06 45.08
N ARG A 170 7.78 -8.04 45.19
CA ARG A 170 7.28 -8.84 44.08
C ARG A 170 6.77 -8.01 42.91
N GLU A 171 5.99 -6.93 43.19
CA GLU A 171 5.42 -6.07 42.15
C GLU A 171 6.51 -5.27 41.41
N VAL A 172 7.48 -4.74 42.15
CA VAL A 172 8.62 -4.02 41.57
C VAL A 172 9.48 -4.96 40.71
N ALA A 173 9.76 -6.18 41.22
CA ALA A 173 10.53 -7.18 40.48
C ALA A 173 9.80 -7.62 39.19
N MET A 174 8.47 -7.79 39.24
CA MET A 174 7.66 -8.11 38.05
C MET A 174 7.67 -6.97 37.05
N PHE A 175 7.54 -5.72 37.49
CA PHE A 175 7.63 -4.54 36.61
C PHE A 175 9.00 -4.47 35.91
N ILE A 176 10.09 -4.56 36.69
CA ILE A 176 11.48 -4.52 36.14
C ILE A 176 11.71 -5.70 35.19
N GLY A 177 11.34 -6.91 35.57
CA GLY A 177 11.48 -8.10 34.75
C GLY A 177 10.72 -7.98 33.41
N SER A 178 9.50 -7.45 33.45
CA SER A 178 8.70 -7.18 32.25
C SER A 178 9.31 -6.06 31.40
N ALA A 179 9.79 -4.98 32.03
CA ALA A 179 10.45 -3.89 31.31
C ALA A 179 11.73 -4.38 30.60
N ILE A 180 12.53 -5.20 31.25
CA ILE A 180 13.73 -5.81 30.62
C ILE A 180 13.34 -6.65 29.41
N VAL A 181 12.33 -7.52 29.52
CA VAL A 181 11.88 -8.36 28.39
C VAL A 181 11.36 -7.49 27.25
N VAL A 182 10.59 -6.44 27.53
CA VAL A 182 10.08 -5.50 26.51
C VAL A 182 11.26 -4.77 25.83
N VAL A 183 12.21 -4.24 26.61
CA VAL A 183 13.40 -3.57 26.05
C VAL A 183 14.23 -4.53 25.18
N LEU A 184 14.49 -5.75 25.66
CA LEU A 184 15.23 -6.75 24.90
C LEU A 184 14.48 -7.13 23.62
N LEU A 185 13.16 -7.33 23.69
CA LEU A 185 12.32 -7.64 22.54
C LEU A 185 12.31 -6.50 21.53
N THR A 186 12.14 -5.27 22.00
CA THR A 186 12.17 -4.07 21.14
C THR A 186 13.54 -3.89 20.48
N THR A 187 14.62 -4.09 21.24
CA THR A 187 15.98 -4.03 20.70
C THR A 187 16.23 -5.15 19.69
N LEU A 188 15.75 -6.36 19.96
CA LEU A 188 15.84 -7.49 19.04
C LEU A 188 15.06 -7.21 17.75
N ILE A 189 13.83 -6.75 17.87
CA ILE A 189 12.98 -6.44 16.71
C ILE A 189 13.59 -5.30 15.90
N ASN A 190 13.86 -4.14 16.51
CA ASN A 190 14.34 -2.95 15.78
C ASN A 190 15.83 -3.07 15.41
N GLY A 191 16.66 -3.64 16.28
CA GLY A 191 18.10 -3.69 16.07
C GLY A 191 18.57 -4.89 15.24
N VAL A 192 17.93 -6.04 15.35
CA VAL A 192 18.38 -7.28 14.70
C VAL A 192 17.39 -7.72 13.62
N LEU A 193 16.11 -7.90 13.96
CA LEU A 193 15.14 -8.46 13.01
C LEU A 193 14.82 -7.49 11.88
N ILE A 194 14.52 -6.22 12.20
CA ILE A 194 14.21 -5.21 11.17
C ILE A 194 15.47 -4.93 10.33
N ARG A 195 16.61 -4.67 10.95
CA ARG A 195 17.86 -4.45 10.20
C ARG A 195 18.29 -5.68 9.40
N GLY A 196 18.15 -6.86 9.99
CA GLY A 196 18.42 -8.12 9.31
C GLY A 196 17.45 -8.38 8.15
N PHE A 197 16.17 -8.06 8.32
CA PHE A 197 15.18 -8.11 7.25
C PHE A 197 15.54 -7.16 6.10
N PHE A 198 15.87 -5.89 6.40
CA PHE A 198 16.29 -4.94 5.36
C PHE A 198 17.61 -5.33 4.71
N ALA A 199 18.58 -5.81 5.48
CA ALA A 199 19.84 -6.32 4.91
C ALA A 199 19.59 -7.55 4.03
N GLY A 200 18.74 -8.47 4.46
CA GLY A 200 18.32 -9.64 3.69
C GLY A 200 17.52 -9.26 2.45
N ALA A 201 16.55 -8.36 2.59
CA ALA A 201 15.80 -7.83 1.46
C ALA A 201 16.73 -7.12 0.45
N SER A 202 17.66 -6.29 0.95
CA SER A 202 18.67 -5.67 0.09
C SER A 202 19.53 -6.70 -0.64
N ALA A 203 19.98 -7.75 0.05
CA ALA A 203 20.78 -8.82 -0.55
C ALA A 203 20.02 -9.62 -1.63
N VAL A 204 18.69 -9.72 -1.51
CA VAL A 204 17.83 -10.40 -2.49
C VAL A 204 17.51 -9.48 -3.67
N PHE A 205 17.07 -8.25 -3.41
CA PHE A 205 16.57 -7.35 -4.45
C PHE A 205 17.65 -6.54 -5.18
N GLN A 206 18.83 -6.34 -4.59
CA GLN A 206 19.93 -5.67 -5.28
C GLN A 206 20.46 -6.45 -6.49
N PRO A 207 20.63 -7.79 -6.46
CA PRO A 207 20.95 -8.56 -7.66
C PRO A 207 19.85 -8.51 -8.73
N GLU A 208 18.57 -8.50 -8.32
CA GLU A 208 17.42 -8.34 -9.23
C GLU A 208 17.44 -6.97 -9.92
N ASP A 209 17.77 -5.90 -9.18
CA ASP A 209 17.94 -4.56 -9.74
C ASP A 209 19.10 -4.50 -10.72
N SER A 210 20.16 -5.26 -10.49
CA SER A 210 21.31 -5.37 -11.38
C SER A 210 21.04 -6.20 -12.63
N ALA A 211 20.03 -7.09 -12.60
CA ALA A 211 19.64 -7.91 -13.73
C ALA A 211 18.85 -7.12 -14.78
N THR A 212 19.02 -7.48 -16.05
CA THR A 212 18.19 -6.93 -17.13
C THR A 212 17.04 -7.90 -17.39
N VAL A 213 15.82 -7.39 -17.46
CA VAL A 213 14.62 -8.19 -17.80
C VAL A 213 14.83 -8.83 -19.19
N PRO A 214 14.54 -10.15 -19.35
CA PRO A 214 14.67 -10.80 -20.63
C PRO A 214 13.90 -10.06 -21.74
N GLY A 215 14.54 -9.84 -22.88
CA GLY A 215 13.96 -9.09 -23.99
C GLY A 215 14.20 -7.56 -23.93
N THR A 216 14.70 -7.03 -22.82
CA THR A 216 15.06 -5.61 -22.71
C THR A 216 16.46 -5.37 -23.27
N ASN A 217 16.57 -4.55 -24.32
CA ASN A 217 17.82 -4.22 -24.98
C ASN A 217 18.20 -2.77 -24.74
N GLN A 218 19.50 -2.48 -24.71
CA GLN A 218 20.02 -1.13 -24.61
C GLN A 218 19.51 -0.28 -25.80
N PRO A 219 18.89 0.88 -25.53
CA PRO A 219 18.42 1.76 -26.60
C PRO A 219 19.58 2.35 -27.41
N LEU A 220 19.38 2.50 -28.71
CA LEU A 220 20.36 3.17 -29.60
C LEU A 220 19.99 4.63 -29.87
N GLN A 221 18.78 5.03 -29.52
CA GLN A 221 18.27 6.38 -29.72
C GLN A 221 18.93 7.34 -28.75
N PRO A 222 19.55 8.46 -29.25
CA PRO A 222 20.19 9.43 -28.39
C PRO A 222 19.24 10.14 -27.42
N GLU A 223 17.93 10.11 -27.68
CA GLU A 223 16.89 10.67 -26.84
C GLU A 223 16.68 9.88 -25.54
N ARG A 224 17.33 8.72 -25.37
CA ARG A 224 17.10 7.83 -24.25
C ARG A 224 18.34 7.68 -23.37
N SER A 225 18.18 7.81 -22.05
CA SER A 225 19.25 7.47 -21.11
C SER A 225 19.68 6.01 -21.29
N GLY A 226 20.96 5.73 -21.05
CA GLY A 226 21.56 4.42 -21.28
C GLY A 226 21.92 4.13 -22.74
N SER A 227 21.62 5.01 -23.72
CA SER A 227 22.12 4.93 -25.09
C SER A 227 23.64 5.13 -25.13
N PRO A 228 24.33 4.84 -26.25
CA PRO A 228 25.77 5.08 -26.38
C PRO A 228 26.20 6.54 -26.14
N GLU A 229 25.31 7.50 -26.38
CA GLU A 229 25.56 8.92 -26.19
C GLU A 229 25.15 9.44 -24.81
N SER A 230 24.49 8.63 -24.00
CA SER A 230 23.97 9.01 -22.68
C SER A 230 25.10 9.23 -21.67
N LEU A 231 24.93 10.23 -20.80
CA LEU A 231 25.79 10.48 -19.65
C LEU A 231 25.47 9.52 -18.50
N ALA A 232 24.28 8.88 -18.49
CA ALA A 232 23.87 7.84 -17.56
C ALA A 232 24.10 6.46 -18.19
N PRO A 233 25.18 5.73 -17.82
CA PRO A 233 25.50 4.45 -18.45
C PRO A 233 24.41 3.39 -18.23
N TRP A 234 24.08 2.59 -19.24
CA TRP A 234 23.07 1.54 -19.21
C TRP A 234 23.15 0.63 -17.97
N ALA A 235 24.36 0.21 -17.60
CA ALA A 235 24.58 -0.70 -16.47
C ALA A 235 24.21 -0.09 -15.11
N THR A 236 24.08 1.24 -15.00
CA THR A 236 23.84 1.95 -13.75
C THR A 236 22.36 2.30 -13.52
N LEU A 237 21.49 2.07 -14.51
CA LEU A 237 20.09 2.51 -14.47
C LEU A 237 19.19 1.67 -13.56
N GLY A 238 19.66 0.50 -13.10
CA GLY A 238 18.79 -0.47 -12.41
C GLY A 238 17.82 -1.18 -13.37
N SER A 239 17.18 -2.23 -12.89
CA SER A 239 16.27 -3.06 -13.72
C SER A 239 15.09 -2.26 -14.26
N GLN A 240 14.44 -1.49 -13.40
CA GLN A 240 13.27 -0.68 -13.79
C GLN A 240 13.64 0.49 -14.69
N GLY A 241 14.77 1.15 -14.43
CA GLY A 241 15.28 2.21 -15.30
C GLY A 241 15.59 1.68 -16.70
N ARG A 242 16.25 0.53 -16.82
CA ARG A 242 16.49 -0.12 -18.11
C ARG A 242 15.19 -0.45 -18.84
N SER A 243 14.21 -1.03 -18.14
CA SER A 243 12.89 -1.33 -18.72
C SER A 243 12.19 -0.05 -19.20
N PHE A 244 12.24 1.02 -18.42
CA PHE A 244 11.63 2.29 -18.78
C PHE A 244 12.27 2.93 -20.02
N VAL A 245 13.61 3.03 -20.08
CA VAL A 245 14.27 3.68 -21.22
C VAL A 245 14.30 2.84 -22.49
N ALA A 246 14.24 1.52 -22.36
CA ALA A 246 14.20 0.59 -23.50
C ALA A 246 12.79 0.38 -24.05
N GLY A 247 11.77 0.59 -23.21
CA GLY A 247 10.37 0.37 -23.57
C GLY A 247 9.74 1.53 -24.33
N GLY A 248 8.42 1.41 -24.50
CA GLY A 248 7.57 2.43 -25.11
C GLY A 248 7.57 2.46 -26.62
N VAL A 249 6.82 3.40 -27.16
CA VAL A 249 6.53 3.51 -28.59
C VAL A 249 7.56 4.42 -29.27
N HIS A 250 8.15 3.96 -30.35
CA HIS A 250 9.11 4.74 -31.13
C HIS A 250 8.44 5.61 -32.19
N ALA A 251 9.18 6.64 -32.70
CA ALA A 251 8.67 7.60 -33.67
C ALA A 251 8.00 6.97 -34.90
N ALA A 252 8.58 5.90 -35.46
CA ALA A 252 8.01 5.22 -36.61
C ALA A 252 6.62 4.62 -36.33
N GLU A 253 6.45 4.03 -35.16
CA GLU A 253 5.18 3.44 -34.75
C GLU A 253 4.16 4.52 -34.34
N LEU A 254 4.58 5.56 -33.62
CA LEU A 254 3.75 6.73 -33.32
C LEU A 254 3.21 7.38 -34.61
N ALA A 255 4.07 7.52 -35.62
CA ALA A 255 3.65 8.07 -36.91
C ALA A 255 2.59 7.16 -37.58
N ARG A 256 2.71 5.85 -37.47
CA ARG A 256 1.73 4.88 -37.96
C ARG A 256 0.40 4.97 -37.19
N ILE A 257 0.47 5.05 -35.86
CA ILE A 257 -0.71 5.14 -34.97
C ILE A 257 -1.48 6.44 -35.23
N ASN A 258 -0.78 7.57 -35.31
CA ASN A 258 -1.37 8.89 -35.38
C ASN A 258 -1.53 9.42 -36.83
N GLY A 259 -1.03 8.70 -37.84
CA GLY A 259 -1.16 9.08 -39.25
C GLY A 259 -0.41 10.36 -39.64
N ARG A 260 0.60 10.78 -38.87
CA ARG A 260 1.39 12.00 -39.07
C ARG A 260 2.83 11.82 -38.60
N PRO A 261 3.81 12.57 -39.14
CA PRO A 261 5.20 12.50 -38.68
C PRO A 261 5.29 12.68 -37.15
N ALA A 262 6.06 11.81 -36.50
CA ALA A 262 6.24 11.79 -35.05
C ALA A 262 7.69 12.13 -34.68
N ARG A 263 7.90 12.57 -33.44
CA ARG A 263 9.22 12.70 -32.82
C ARG A 263 9.55 11.44 -32.01
N GLU A 264 10.84 11.14 -31.83
CA GLU A 264 11.25 10.10 -30.89
C GLU A 264 11.04 10.62 -29.46
N PRO A 265 10.29 9.91 -28.60
CA PRO A 265 10.08 10.33 -27.22
C PRO A 265 11.38 10.34 -26.41
N ILE A 266 11.57 11.37 -25.60
CA ILE A 266 12.71 11.47 -24.69
C ILE A 266 12.38 10.77 -23.38
N ARG A 267 13.22 9.80 -22.97
CA ARG A 267 13.13 9.11 -21.68
C ARG A 267 14.46 9.27 -20.92
N VAL A 268 14.47 10.17 -19.92
CA VAL A 268 15.63 10.43 -19.06
C VAL A 268 15.48 9.72 -17.73
N TYR A 269 16.53 9.02 -17.32
CA TYR A 269 16.50 8.26 -16.08
C TYR A 269 17.88 8.14 -15.44
N ALA A 270 17.94 8.28 -14.10
CA ALA A 270 19.13 7.99 -13.31
C ALA A 270 18.82 6.91 -12.26
N GLY A 271 19.58 5.80 -12.30
CA GLY A 271 19.54 4.75 -11.31
C GLY A 271 20.33 5.10 -10.05
N LEU A 272 20.23 4.27 -9.02
CA LEU A 272 20.98 4.44 -7.77
C LEU A 272 22.50 4.46 -7.96
N HIS A 273 22.99 3.77 -8.99
CA HIS A 273 24.42 3.65 -9.31
C HIS A 273 24.87 4.62 -10.39
N SER A 274 24.00 5.51 -10.91
CA SER A 274 24.34 6.45 -11.96
C SER A 274 25.23 7.59 -11.47
N ALA A 275 25.18 7.92 -10.16
CA ALA A 275 26.07 8.90 -9.53
C ALA A 275 26.27 8.58 -8.04
N GLY A 276 27.21 9.28 -7.41
CA GLY A 276 27.65 8.97 -6.03
C GLY A 276 26.65 9.29 -4.94
N ASP A 277 25.80 10.28 -5.14
CA ASP A 277 24.78 10.73 -4.18
C ASP A 277 23.55 11.32 -4.88
N ASP A 278 22.54 11.72 -4.09
CA ASP A 278 21.28 12.23 -4.61
C ASP A 278 21.44 13.55 -5.37
N GLN A 279 22.33 14.44 -4.92
CA GLN A 279 22.59 15.73 -5.59
C GLN A 279 23.29 15.51 -6.93
N ALA A 280 24.30 14.64 -6.96
CA ALA A 280 24.99 14.29 -8.19
C ALA A 280 24.05 13.59 -9.20
N ARG A 281 23.08 12.78 -8.72
CA ARG A 281 22.04 12.20 -9.59
C ARG A 281 21.11 13.27 -10.17
N MET A 282 20.73 14.28 -9.38
CA MET A 282 19.93 15.40 -9.90
C MET A 282 20.69 16.19 -10.96
N GLN A 283 22.00 16.47 -10.75
CA GLN A 283 22.81 17.15 -11.75
C GLN A 283 22.92 16.31 -13.03
N LEU A 284 23.16 15.00 -12.91
CA LEU A 284 23.19 14.08 -14.06
C LEU A 284 21.86 14.11 -14.85
N LEU A 285 20.72 14.17 -14.16
CA LEU A 285 19.42 14.28 -14.83
C LEU A 285 19.28 15.62 -15.58
N LEU A 286 19.74 16.73 -15.00
CA LEU A 286 19.73 18.03 -15.69
C LEU A 286 20.62 18.00 -16.93
N ASP A 287 21.82 17.44 -16.82
CA ASP A 287 22.76 17.32 -17.94
C ASP A 287 22.21 16.42 -19.07
N GLU A 288 21.50 15.33 -18.70
CA GLU A 288 20.81 14.45 -19.66
C GLU A 288 19.61 15.15 -20.32
N LEU A 289 18.82 15.94 -19.58
CA LEU A 289 17.71 16.73 -20.12
C LEU A 289 18.23 17.80 -21.11
N ASP A 290 19.35 18.47 -20.79
CA ASP A 290 19.98 19.43 -21.68
C ASP A 290 20.58 18.73 -22.93
N ARG A 291 21.29 17.61 -22.76
CA ARG A 291 21.85 16.82 -23.88
C ARG A 291 20.78 16.34 -24.86
N THR A 292 19.64 15.85 -24.34
CA THR A 292 18.55 15.32 -25.15
C THR A 292 17.63 16.39 -25.73
N HIS A 293 17.89 17.68 -25.44
CA HIS A 293 17.00 18.78 -25.81
C HIS A 293 15.56 18.59 -25.27
N ALA A 294 15.44 18.08 -24.03
CA ALA A 294 14.16 17.79 -23.41
C ALA A 294 13.30 19.05 -23.21
N PHE A 295 13.94 20.19 -23.00
CA PHE A 295 13.24 21.47 -22.82
C PHE A 295 12.69 22.06 -24.13
N ASP A 296 13.05 21.50 -25.28
CA ASP A 296 12.54 21.90 -26.62
C ASP A 296 11.32 21.05 -27.04
N ARG A 297 10.80 20.20 -26.13
CA ARG A 297 9.59 19.42 -26.35
C ARG A 297 8.35 20.20 -25.95
N GLN A 298 7.16 19.75 -26.41
CA GLN A 298 5.90 20.38 -25.99
C GLN A 298 5.60 20.12 -24.51
N VAL A 299 5.97 18.92 -24.00
CA VAL A 299 5.68 18.50 -22.63
C VAL A 299 6.90 17.89 -21.98
N LEU A 300 7.21 18.34 -20.77
CA LEU A 300 8.17 17.72 -19.86
C LEU A 300 7.44 17.18 -18.63
N VAL A 301 7.48 15.87 -18.44
CA VAL A 301 6.86 15.20 -17.29
C VAL A 301 7.91 14.78 -16.28
N VAL A 302 7.72 15.21 -15.05
CA VAL A 302 8.52 14.79 -13.89
C VAL A 302 7.81 13.63 -13.21
N VAL A 303 8.52 12.51 -13.01
CA VAL A 303 7.99 11.29 -12.43
C VAL A 303 8.78 10.90 -11.18
N PRO A 304 8.32 11.29 -9.98
CA PRO A 304 8.74 10.64 -8.76
C PRO A 304 8.33 9.16 -8.83
N THR A 305 9.32 8.27 -8.78
CA THR A 305 9.10 6.84 -9.02
C THR A 305 8.59 6.11 -7.77
N THR A 306 8.10 4.88 -7.95
CA THR A 306 7.75 3.98 -6.85
C THR A 306 9.00 3.26 -6.29
N GLY A 307 8.84 2.38 -5.33
CA GLY A 307 9.92 1.74 -4.55
C GLY A 307 11.17 1.36 -5.33
N THR A 308 11.03 0.49 -6.33
CA THR A 308 12.15 0.01 -7.15
C THR A 308 12.61 0.98 -8.25
N GLY A 309 12.01 2.17 -8.33
CA GLY A 309 12.26 3.10 -9.42
C GLY A 309 11.34 2.89 -10.63
N TRP A 310 10.24 2.15 -10.47
CA TRP A 310 9.30 1.86 -11.54
C TRP A 310 8.52 3.10 -11.99
N VAL A 311 8.39 3.23 -13.29
CA VAL A 311 7.51 4.18 -13.99
C VAL A 311 6.48 3.36 -14.74
N ASP A 312 5.19 3.69 -14.59
CA ASP A 312 4.11 2.96 -15.24
C ASP A 312 4.24 3.07 -16.78
N PRO A 313 4.43 1.95 -17.49
CA PRO A 313 4.48 1.94 -18.95
C PRO A 313 3.20 2.49 -19.58
N ALA A 314 2.02 2.18 -19.04
CA ALA A 314 0.76 2.66 -19.58
C ALA A 314 0.64 4.19 -19.49
N ALA A 315 1.15 4.79 -18.41
CA ALA A 315 1.16 6.23 -18.24
C ALA A 315 2.14 6.93 -19.22
N ALA A 316 3.34 6.36 -19.38
CA ALA A 316 4.34 6.90 -20.28
C ALA A 316 3.89 6.78 -21.75
N ASP A 317 3.46 5.58 -22.15
CA ASP A 317 3.06 5.29 -23.53
C ASP A 317 1.80 6.08 -23.94
N ALA A 318 0.81 6.18 -23.04
CA ALA A 318 -0.38 7.01 -23.28
C ALA A 318 0.00 8.47 -23.57
N LEU A 319 0.87 9.06 -22.76
CA LEU A 319 1.30 10.45 -22.95
C LEU A 319 2.08 10.64 -24.27
N GLU A 320 3.00 9.72 -24.57
CA GLU A 320 3.79 9.74 -25.81
C GLU A 320 2.90 9.62 -27.06
N MET A 321 1.86 8.79 -27.00
CA MET A 321 0.86 8.69 -28.07
C MET A 321 0.02 9.96 -28.19
N LEU A 322 -0.41 10.56 -27.08
CA LEU A 322 -1.18 11.81 -27.07
C LEU A 322 -0.43 12.93 -27.78
N TYR A 323 0.85 13.11 -27.47
CA TYR A 323 1.69 14.18 -28.00
C TYR A 323 2.53 13.75 -29.20
N ASN A 324 2.26 12.57 -29.76
CA ASN A 324 2.95 12.03 -30.94
C ASN A 324 4.49 12.06 -30.81
N GLY A 325 4.97 11.71 -29.61
CA GLY A 325 6.39 11.67 -29.27
C GLY A 325 7.04 13.01 -28.95
N ASP A 326 6.32 14.13 -29.02
CA ASP A 326 6.88 15.44 -28.67
C ASP A 326 6.86 15.66 -27.14
N THR A 327 7.45 14.71 -26.43
CA THR A 327 7.47 14.58 -24.97
C THR A 327 8.88 14.32 -24.45
N ALA A 328 9.11 14.72 -23.22
CA ALA A 328 10.23 14.27 -22.39
C ALA A 328 9.70 13.79 -21.04
N ILE A 329 10.13 12.62 -20.59
CA ILE A 329 9.78 12.06 -19.28
C ILE A 329 11.07 11.85 -18.49
N VAL A 330 11.11 12.38 -17.25
CA VAL A 330 12.27 12.25 -16.37
C VAL A 330 11.90 11.56 -15.07
N GLY A 331 12.65 10.52 -14.71
CA GLY A 331 12.50 9.76 -13.46
C GLY A 331 13.82 9.48 -12.77
N VAL A 332 13.77 9.14 -11.48
CA VAL A 332 14.95 8.78 -10.68
C VAL A 332 14.64 7.62 -9.75
N GLN A 333 15.57 6.69 -9.65
CA GLN A 333 15.48 5.61 -8.67
C GLN A 333 15.96 6.09 -7.30
N TYR A 334 15.19 5.82 -6.25
CA TYR A 334 15.59 6.10 -4.86
C TYR A 334 15.82 4.85 -4.02
N SER A 335 15.32 3.69 -4.46
CA SER A 335 15.47 2.41 -3.77
C SER A 335 15.47 1.25 -4.77
N TYR A 336 15.88 0.08 -4.35
CA TYR A 336 15.68 -1.20 -5.06
C TYR A 336 14.70 -2.12 -4.32
N LEU A 337 14.11 -1.62 -3.23
CA LEU A 337 13.12 -2.38 -2.46
C LEU A 337 11.75 -2.31 -3.14
N PRO A 338 10.99 -3.41 -3.17
CA PRO A 338 9.61 -3.41 -3.63
C PRO A 338 8.75 -2.36 -2.94
N SER A 339 7.73 -1.85 -3.66
CA SER A 339 6.89 -0.73 -3.21
C SER A 339 6.23 -1.01 -1.85
N TRP A 340 5.76 -2.22 -1.58
CA TRP A 340 5.13 -2.57 -0.31
C TRP A 340 6.10 -2.52 0.89
N ILE A 341 7.40 -2.89 0.70
CA ILE A 341 8.42 -2.77 1.73
C ILE A 341 8.73 -1.29 1.98
N SER A 342 8.93 -0.53 0.92
CA SER A 342 9.20 0.91 0.98
C SER A 342 8.02 1.67 1.60
N PHE A 343 6.78 1.27 1.31
CA PHE A 343 5.56 1.83 1.89
C PHE A 343 5.48 1.61 3.41
N LEU A 344 5.86 0.44 3.89
CA LEU A 344 5.78 0.14 5.32
C LEU A 344 6.94 0.72 6.13
N ALA A 345 8.11 0.92 5.51
CA ALA A 345 9.33 1.13 6.26
C ALA A 345 10.17 2.36 5.87
N ASP A 346 10.03 2.92 4.66
CA ASP A 346 10.95 3.94 4.16
C ASP A 346 10.24 5.08 3.40
N GLN A 347 9.06 5.47 3.85
CA GLN A 347 8.29 6.56 3.24
C GLN A 347 9.09 7.88 3.18
N ARG A 348 9.94 8.15 4.19
CA ARG A 348 10.75 9.39 4.22
C ARG A 348 11.69 9.48 3.04
N LYS A 349 12.40 8.41 2.73
CA LYS A 349 13.36 8.38 1.61
C LYS A 349 12.66 8.64 0.28
N SER A 350 11.47 8.05 0.10
CA SER A 350 10.62 8.32 -1.07
C SER A 350 10.24 9.80 -1.16
N MET A 351 9.74 10.38 -0.06
CA MET A 351 9.34 11.80 0.00
C MET A 351 10.53 12.75 -0.23
N ASP A 352 11.69 12.46 0.35
CA ASP A 352 12.88 13.31 0.21
C ASP A 352 13.41 13.28 -1.23
N SER A 353 13.44 12.09 -1.86
CA SER A 353 13.83 11.94 -3.26
C SER A 353 12.86 12.65 -4.21
N GLY A 354 11.54 12.47 -3.99
CA GLY A 354 10.53 13.13 -4.81
C GLY A 354 10.56 14.65 -4.67
N ARG A 355 10.71 15.16 -3.45
CA ARG A 355 10.87 16.61 -3.20
C ARG A 355 12.07 17.17 -3.94
N LEU A 356 13.20 16.48 -3.87
CA LEU A 356 14.43 16.90 -4.53
C LEU A 356 14.24 16.94 -6.04
N LEU A 357 13.74 15.86 -6.64
CA LEU A 357 13.50 15.79 -8.10
C LEU A 357 12.55 16.90 -8.58
N VAL A 358 11.36 17.01 -7.95
CA VAL A 358 10.33 17.97 -8.35
C VAL A 358 10.84 19.41 -8.30
N ARG A 359 11.55 19.79 -7.22
CA ARG A 359 12.08 21.14 -7.06
C ARG A 359 13.23 21.43 -8.01
N THR A 360 14.18 20.49 -8.16
CA THR A 360 15.33 20.67 -9.04
C THR A 360 14.91 20.91 -10.50
N ILE A 361 13.96 20.11 -11.00
CA ILE A 361 13.47 20.28 -12.38
C ILE A 361 12.68 21.59 -12.54
N ALA A 362 11.83 21.93 -11.57
CA ALA A 362 11.08 23.20 -11.61
C ALA A 362 12.01 24.43 -11.56
N GLU A 363 13.08 24.39 -10.79
CA GLU A 363 14.09 25.46 -10.74
C GLU A 363 14.81 25.64 -12.08
N ARG A 364 15.25 24.55 -12.70
CA ARG A 364 15.89 24.58 -14.03
C ARG A 364 14.91 25.11 -15.08
N TRP A 365 13.65 24.63 -15.08
CA TRP A 365 12.59 25.07 -15.99
C TRP A 365 12.30 26.58 -15.85
N ARG A 366 12.22 27.11 -14.63
CA ARG A 366 12.02 28.56 -14.39
C ARG A 366 13.15 29.42 -14.91
N GLY A 367 14.37 28.88 -14.97
CA GLY A 367 15.54 29.55 -15.55
C GLY A 367 15.52 29.69 -17.08
N LEU A 368 14.58 29.00 -17.77
CA LEU A 368 14.43 29.09 -19.21
C LEU A 368 13.69 30.38 -19.64
N PRO A 369 13.93 30.92 -20.85
CA PRO A 369 13.06 31.95 -21.42
C PRO A 369 11.62 31.45 -21.55
N GLU A 370 10.63 32.26 -21.19
CA GLU A 370 9.23 31.86 -21.16
C GLU A 370 8.71 31.22 -22.46
N GLN A 371 9.12 31.80 -23.61
CA GLN A 371 8.73 31.31 -24.94
C GLN A 371 9.34 29.95 -25.32
N HIS A 372 10.32 29.47 -24.58
CA HIS A 372 10.98 28.17 -24.80
C HIS A 372 10.71 27.16 -23.68
N ARG A 373 9.72 27.43 -22.82
CA ARG A 373 9.36 26.52 -21.75
C ARG A 373 8.37 25.47 -22.24
N PRO A 374 8.67 24.17 -22.11
CA PRO A 374 7.66 23.14 -22.30
C PRO A 374 6.56 23.25 -21.23
N LYS A 375 5.40 22.67 -21.48
CA LYS A 375 4.41 22.43 -20.42
C LYS A 375 5.07 21.55 -19.36
N LEU A 376 5.22 22.06 -18.14
CA LEU A 376 5.78 21.30 -17.02
C LEU A 376 4.67 20.54 -16.31
N VAL A 377 4.82 19.22 -16.24
CA VAL A 377 3.77 18.30 -15.77
C VAL A 377 4.34 17.35 -14.73
N LEU A 378 3.51 16.92 -13.80
CA LEU A 378 3.87 16.00 -12.74
C LEU A 378 2.97 14.76 -12.79
N TYR A 379 3.59 13.58 -12.77
CA TYR A 379 2.90 12.30 -12.65
C TYR A 379 3.45 11.54 -11.46
N GLY A 380 2.59 10.92 -10.71
CA GLY A 380 3.02 10.01 -9.66
C GLY A 380 1.95 8.99 -9.33
N GLU A 381 2.38 7.76 -9.19
CA GLU A 381 1.53 6.64 -8.82
C GLU A 381 2.00 6.03 -7.49
N SER A 382 1.05 5.61 -6.65
CA SER A 382 1.37 4.97 -5.38
C SER A 382 2.34 5.80 -4.54
N LEU A 383 3.46 5.22 -4.12
CA LEU A 383 4.55 5.92 -3.43
C LEU A 383 5.12 7.11 -4.22
N GLY A 384 5.11 7.02 -5.56
CA GLY A 384 5.50 8.15 -6.41
C GLY A 384 4.56 9.34 -6.29
N SER A 385 3.25 9.09 -6.14
CA SER A 385 2.27 10.14 -5.82
C SER A 385 2.59 10.81 -4.47
N MET A 386 2.83 10.02 -3.42
CA MET A 386 3.21 10.56 -2.10
C MET A 386 4.53 11.33 -2.16
N ALA A 387 5.52 10.81 -2.89
CA ALA A 387 6.83 11.41 -3.07
C ALA A 387 6.75 12.79 -3.74
N GLY A 388 5.97 12.88 -4.82
CA GLY A 388 5.77 14.14 -5.53
C GLY A 388 4.98 15.17 -4.71
N GLN A 389 3.93 14.74 -4.01
CA GLN A 389 3.15 15.61 -3.12
C GLN A 389 4.01 16.24 -2.01
N ALA A 390 5.05 15.55 -1.56
CA ALA A 390 5.96 16.05 -0.53
C ALA A 390 6.78 17.28 -0.96
N ALA A 391 6.79 17.63 -2.24
CA ALA A 391 7.45 18.83 -2.74
C ALA A 391 6.69 20.13 -2.41
N PHE A 392 5.41 20.03 -2.07
CA PHE A 392 4.48 21.14 -1.88
C PHE A 392 4.00 21.18 -0.43
N ASP A 393 3.95 22.36 0.15
CA ASP A 393 3.34 22.57 1.46
C ASP A 393 1.82 22.71 1.32
N TRP A 394 1.35 23.32 0.20
CA TRP A 394 -0.04 23.44 -0.15
C TRP A 394 -0.28 23.50 -1.65
N LEU A 395 -1.57 23.48 -2.05
CA LEU A 395 -1.99 23.43 -3.44
C LEU A 395 -1.50 24.59 -4.34
N PRO A 396 -1.47 25.88 -3.92
CA PRO A 396 -0.92 26.97 -4.72
C PRO A 396 0.54 26.78 -5.11
N ASP A 397 1.34 26.10 -4.28
CA ASP A 397 2.76 25.88 -4.55
C ASP A 397 2.98 25.09 -5.86
N VAL A 398 2.00 24.28 -6.26
CA VAL A 398 2.03 23.54 -7.54
C VAL A 398 2.07 24.50 -8.71
N ALA A 399 1.23 25.53 -8.70
CA ALA A 399 1.19 26.59 -9.70
C ALA A 399 2.43 27.50 -9.62
N ASP A 400 2.85 27.86 -8.39
CA ASP A 400 4.00 28.73 -8.14
C ASP A 400 5.31 28.08 -8.60
N MET A 401 5.39 26.75 -8.59
CA MET A 401 6.51 26.02 -9.17
C MET A 401 6.44 25.90 -10.70
N GLY A 402 5.33 26.27 -11.33
CA GLY A 402 5.15 26.27 -12.78
C GLY A 402 4.52 25.00 -13.34
N TYR A 403 4.02 24.09 -12.50
CA TYR A 403 3.32 22.89 -12.97
C TYR A 403 1.95 23.23 -13.54
N GLU A 404 1.75 22.97 -14.83
CA GLU A 404 0.48 23.21 -15.54
C GLU A 404 -0.56 22.15 -15.23
N ALA A 405 -0.11 20.90 -15.15
CA ALA A 405 -0.96 19.75 -14.89
C ALA A 405 -0.29 18.72 -13.95
N VAL A 406 -1.11 18.06 -13.16
CA VAL A 406 -0.67 17.00 -12.24
C VAL A 406 -1.65 15.85 -12.29
N LEU A 407 -1.14 14.63 -12.45
CA LEU A 407 -1.90 13.39 -12.38
C LEU A 407 -1.36 12.51 -11.24
N TRP A 408 -2.12 12.43 -10.16
CA TRP A 408 -1.84 11.56 -9.02
C TRP A 408 -2.69 10.31 -9.09
N VAL A 409 -2.07 9.14 -9.03
CA VAL A 409 -2.74 7.84 -9.18
C VAL A 409 -2.53 7.00 -7.93
N GLY A 410 -3.61 6.48 -7.34
CA GLY A 410 -3.57 5.62 -6.16
C GLY A 410 -2.76 6.19 -4.99
N PRO A 411 -3.00 7.44 -4.54
CA PRO A 411 -2.19 8.05 -3.49
C PRO A 411 -2.35 7.30 -2.17
N PRO A 412 -1.25 6.90 -1.49
CA PRO A 412 -1.33 6.37 -0.14
C PRO A 412 -2.04 7.33 0.82
N GLN A 413 -2.76 6.80 1.79
CA GLN A 413 -3.50 7.59 2.79
C GLN A 413 -2.62 8.63 3.51
N ALA A 414 -1.34 8.31 3.71
CA ALA A 414 -0.35 9.20 4.33
C ALA A 414 0.17 10.30 3.40
N SER A 415 -0.29 10.38 2.14
CA SER A 415 0.13 11.42 1.19
C SER A 415 -0.31 12.80 1.70
N PRO A 416 0.62 13.76 1.89
CA PRO A 416 0.34 14.95 2.68
C PRO A 416 -0.74 15.86 2.06
N LEU A 417 -0.64 16.12 0.76
CA LEU A 417 -1.58 17.00 0.06
C LEU A 417 -2.95 16.34 -0.10
N TRP A 418 -3.00 15.06 -0.49
CA TRP A 418 -4.23 14.28 -0.60
C TRP A 418 -4.98 14.23 0.72
N HIS A 419 -4.30 13.92 1.82
CA HIS A 419 -4.89 13.87 3.15
C HIS A 419 -5.47 15.23 3.57
N ALA A 420 -4.71 16.31 3.36
CA ALA A 420 -5.15 17.67 3.69
C ALA A 420 -6.39 18.09 2.88
N LEU A 421 -6.46 17.71 1.59
CA LEU A 421 -7.61 17.97 0.73
C LEU A 421 -8.83 17.14 1.15
N LEU A 422 -8.63 15.87 1.52
CA LEU A 422 -9.69 15.00 2.01
C LEU A 422 -10.34 15.53 3.29
N VAL A 423 -9.54 15.98 4.24
CA VAL A 423 -10.03 16.57 5.51
C VAL A 423 -10.79 17.87 5.27
N ARG A 424 -10.38 18.64 4.25
CA ARG A 424 -10.99 19.96 3.92
C ARG A 424 -11.95 19.89 2.73
N ARG A 425 -12.43 18.70 2.37
CA ARG A 425 -13.38 18.55 1.27
C ARG A 425 -14.66 19.32 1.48
N ASP A 426 -15.31 19.69 0.40
CA ASP A 426 -16.59 20.39 0.44
C ASP A 426 -17.61 19.59 1.26
N PRO A 427 -18.43 20.24 2.11
CA PRO A 427 -19.45 19.57 2.91
C PRO A 427 -20.39 18.70 2.06
N GLY A 428 -20.64 17.48 2.53
CA GLY A 428 -21.50 16.51 1.85
C GLY A 428 -20.86 15.74 0.70
N SER A 429 -19.60 15.99 0.35
CA SER A 429 -18.87 15.13 -0.59
C SER A 429 -18.28 13.92 0.13
N PRO A 430 -18.39 12.68 -0.43
CA PRO A 430 -17.88 11.49 0.21
C PRO A 430 -16.35 11.39 0.12
N ALA A 431 -15.72 10.69 1.07
CA ALA A 431 -14.29 10.46 1.07
C ALA A 431 -13.79 9.68 -0.16
N VAL A 432 -14.63 8.77 -0.68
CA VAL A 432 -14.30 7.97 -1.87
C VAL A 432 -14.32 8.78 -3.17
N LEU A 433 -15.01 9.90 -3.21
CA LEU A 433 -15.05 10.85 -4.33
C LEU A 433 -15.18 12.28 -3.78
N PRO A 434 -14.12 12.80 -3.16
CA PRO A 434 -14.17 14.10 -2.54
C PRO A 434 -14.27 15.22 -3.57
N ARG A 435 -14.95 16.29 -3.19
CA ARG A 435 -14.95 17.55 -3.92
C ARG A 435 -14.25 18.59 -3.06
N TYR A 436 -13.37 19.37 -3.66
CA TYR A 436 -12.66 20.45 -3.01
C TYR A 436 -12.78 21.73 -3.86
N ASP A 437 -13.18 22.84 -3.24
CA ASP A 437 -13.40 24.14 -3.89
C ASP A 437 -14.20 24.03 -5.22
N ASN A 438 -15.29 23.27 -5.17
CA ASN A 438 -16.14 22.99 -6.33
C ASN A 438 -15.40 22.41 -7.55
N GLY A 439 -14.24 21.79 -7.38
CA GLY A 439 -13.44 21.20 -8.46
C GLY A 439 -12.78 22.20 -9.40
N ARG A 440 -12.48 23.42 -8.95
CA ARG A 440 -11.86 24.46 -9.77
C ARG A 440 -10.46 24.08 -10.24
N THR A 441 -9.62 23.67 -9.32
CA THR A 441 -8.20 23.32 -9.55
C THR A 441 -7.89 21.86 -9.24
N VAL A 442 -8.59 21.24 -8.29
CA VAL A 442 -8.42 19.85 -7.90
C VAL A 442 -9.70 19.08 -8.12
N ARG A 443 -9.56 17.91 -8.74
CA ARG A 443 -10.65 16.97 -8.97
C ARG A 443 -10.23 15.56 -8.59
N PHE A 444 -11.22 14.74 -8.28
CA PHE A 444 -11.05 13.35 -7.92
C PHE A 444 -11.92 12.49 -8.84
N ALA A 445 -11.42 11.36 -9.25
CA ALA A 445 -12.16 10.35 -9.99
C ALA A 445 -11.91 8.98 -9.37
N GLN A 446 -12.91 8.13 -9.38
CA GLN A 446 -12.75 6.75 -8.88
C GLN A 446 -11.97 5.89 -9.87
N GLY A 447 -11.94 6.28 -11.14
CA GLY A 447 -11.10 5.63 -12.14
C GLY A 447 -11.59 4.24 -12.56
N THR A 448 -12.85 3.92 -12.27
CA THR A 448 -13.43 2.62 -12.64
C THR A 448 -13.90 2.56 -14.10
N VAL A 449 -14.30 3.72 -14.66
CA VAL A 449 -14.74 3.82 -16.07
C VAL A 449 -14.29 5.14 -16.71
N PRO A 450 -13.80 5.10 -17.95
CA PRO A 450 -13.35 6.29 -18.68
C PRO A 450 -14.38 7.42 -18.75
N ALA A 451 -15.66 7.09 -18.95
CA ALA A 451 -16.75 8.06 -19.03
C ALA A 451 -16.97 8.87 -17.73
N GLU A 452 -16.60 8.33 -16.58
CA GLU A 452 -16.63 9.06 -15.31
C GLU A 452 -15.57 10.16 -15.29
N ILE A 453 -14.37 9.85 -15.71
CA ILE A 453 -13.25 10.79 -15.76
C ILE A 453 -13.56 11.92 -16.76
N ALA A 454 -14.12 11.59 -17.93
CA ALA A 454 -14.54 12.57 -18.91
C ALA A 454 -15.61 13.53 -18.37
N ARG A 455 -16.59 13.04 -17.61
CA ARG A 455 -17.61 13.88 -16.95
C ARG A 455 -17.02 14.80 -15.88
N ILE A 456 -16.08 14.32 -15.10
CA ILE A 456 -15.39 15.11 -14.07
C ILE A 456 -14.54 16.20 -14.72
N ALA A 457 -13.93 15.95 -15.86
CA ALA A 457 -13.10 16.90 -16.58
C ALA A 457 -13.88 17.96 -17.35
N ALA A 458 -15.17 17.74 -17.68
CA ALA A 458 -15.99 18.60 -18.52
C ALA A 458 -16.12 20.06 -18.08
N PRO A 459 -16.32 20.43 -16.78
CA PRO A 459 -16.29 21.84 -16.37
C PRO A 459 -14.91 22.45 -16.59
N PRO A 460 -14.81 23.71 -17.04
CA PRO A 460 -13.52 24.38 -17.26
C PRO A 460 -12.66 24.38 -15.98
N TRP A 461 -11.38 24.09 -16.12
CA TRP A 461 -10.41 24.24 -15.06
C TRP A 461 -10.05 25.71 -14.84
N GLN A 462 -9.65 26.06 -13.61
CA GLN A 462 -9.20 27.40 -13.25
C GLN A 462 -7.76 27.33 -12.74
N GLY A 463 -6.79 27.61 -13.62
CA GLY A 463 -5.37 27.50 -13.31
C GLY A 463 -4.82 26.07 -13.47
N THR A 464 -3.87 25.68 -12.61
CA THR A 464 -3.27 24.35 -12.60
C THR A 464 -4.31 23.25 -12.47
N ARG A 465 -4.17 22.20 -13.27
CA ARG A 465 -5.11 21.07 -13.31
C ARG A 465 -4.55 19.91 -12.49
N VAL A 466 -5.14 19.63 -11.34
CA VAL A 466 -4.73 18.51 -10.48
C VAL A 466 -5.85 17.47 -10.45
N LEU A 467 -5.53 16.25 -10.88
CA LEU A 467 -6.45 15.12 -10.85
C LEU A 467 -5.89 14.00 -9.98
N PHE A 468 -6.71 13.53 -9.06
CA PHE A 468 -6.48 12.31 -8.30
C PHE A 468 -7.35 11.18 -8.84
N LEU A 469 -6.73 10.07 -9.24
CA LEU A 469 -7.40 8.80 -9.52
C LEU A 469 -7.29 7.90 -8.29
N GLN A 470 -8.42 7.40 -7.80
CA GLN A 470 -8.48 6.54 -6.62
C GLN A 470 -9.68 5.59 -6.68
N HIS A 471 -9.46 4.29 -6.43
CA HIS A 471 -10.55 3.32 -6.36
C HIS A 471 -11.09 3.19 -4.93
N ALA A 472 -12.38 2.94 -4.78
CA ALA A 472 -12.95 2.67 -3.46
C ALA A 472 -12.50 1.32 -2.89
N SER A 473 -12.02 0.41 -3.75
CA SER A 473 -11.44 -0.88 -3.40
C SER A 473 -9.92 -0.86 -3.18
N ASP A 474 -9.22 0.27 -3.40
CA ASP A 474 -7.77 0.34 -3.32
C ASP A 474 -7.26 0.32 -1.86
N PRO A 475 -6.60 -0.75 -1.41
CA PRO A 475 -6.10 -0.83 -0.04
C PRO A 475 -4.96 0.16 0.25
N VAL A 476 -4.21 0.62 -0.76
CA VAL A 476 -3.11 1.60 -0.59
C VAL A 476 -3.69 2.96 -0.21
N VAL A 477 -4.78 3.36 -0.85
CA VAL A 477 -5.47 4.63 -0.58
C VAL A 477 -6.12 4.64 0.81
N TRP A 478 -6.63 3.50 1.27
CA TRP A 478 -7.46 3.45 2.48
C TRP A 478 -6.77 2.89 3.72
N TRP A 479 -5.60 2.29 3.58
CA TRP A 479 -4.86 1.75 4.71
C TRP A 479 -4.26 2.86 5.59
N SER A 480 -4.51 2.76 6.88
CA SER A 480 -3.94 3.65 7.91
C SER A 480 -3.80 2.90 9.23
N PRO A 481 -2.77 3.19 10.05
CA PRO A 481 -2.70 2.71 11.43
C PRO A 481 -3.93 3.07 12.27
N ASP A 482 -4.61 4.16 11.94
CA ASP A 482 -5.82 4.63 12.65
C ASP A 482 -6.97 3.62 12.58
N LEU A 483 -7.01 2.75 11.56
CA LEU A 483 -7.97 1.65 11.45
C LEU A 483 -7.98 0.72 12.67
N LEU A 484 -6.91 0.72 13.48
CA LEU A 484 -6.84 -0.04 14.74
C LEU A 484 -7.93 0.41 15.73
N PHE A 485 -8.19 1.73 15.81
CA PHE A 485 -9.01 2.27 16.90
C PHE A 485 -10.02 3.33 16.45
N ALA A 486 -9.91 3.85 15.22
CA ALA A 486 -10.79 4.87 14.70
C ALA A 486 -11.54 4.38 13.44
N ARG A 487 -12.85 4.59 13.41
CA ARG A 487 -13.67 4.32 12.23
C ARG A 487 -13.50 5.46 11.23
N PRO A 488 -13.00 5.20 10.01
CA PRO A 488 -12.80 6.24 9.02
C PRO A 488 -14.12 6.63 8.33
N ASP A 489 -14.15 7.85 7.78
CA ASP A 489 -15.31 8.39 7.06
C ASP A 489 -15.74 7.49 5.89
N TRP A 490 -14.79 7.01 5.09
CA TRP A 490 -15.07 6.17 3.94
C TRP A 490 -15.80 4.85 4.27
N LEU A 491 -15.79 4.39 5.54
CA LEU A 491 -16.58 3.25 6.02
C LEU A 491 -17.93 3.67 6.64
N THR A 492 -18.20 4.97 6.77
CA THR A 492 -19.51 5.48 7.24
C THR A 492 -20.37 5.95 6.09
N GLU A 493 -19.76 6.29 4.97
CA GLU A 493 -20.37 6.87 3.77
C GLU A 493 -20.72 5.79 2.72
N ALA A 494 -21.34 6.21 1.64
CA ALA A 494 -21.65 5.33 0.51
C ALA A 494 -20.39 4.60 0.00
N PRO A 495 -20.49 3.31 -0.34
CA PRO A 495 -19.31 2.48 -0.58
C PRO A 495 -18.51 2.81 -1.85
N GLY A 496 -19.06 3.56 -2.78
CA GLY A 496 -18.48 3.67 -4.12
C GLY A 496 -18.83 2.45 -4.99
N PRO A 497 -18.34 2.40 -6.24
CA PRO A 497 -18.79 1.38 -7.21
C PRO A 497 -18.19 -0.02 -6.96
N ASP A 498 -16.97 -0.11 -6.45
CA ASP A 498 -16.19 -1.34 -6.36
C ASP A 498 -15.84 -1.78 -4.93
N ARG A 499 -16.48 -1.18 -3.92
CA ARG A 499 -16.43 -1.62 -2.52
C ARG A 499 -17.77 -2.19 -2.07
N THR A 500 -17.75 -3.38 -1.46
CA THR A 500 -18.99 -3.99 -0.96
C THR A 500 -19.65 -3.17 0.14
N ALA A 501 -20.97 -2.98 0.05
CA ALA A 501 -21.76 -2.34 1.09
C ALA A 501 -21.83 -3.16 2.40
N SER A 502 -21.43 -4.42 2.37
CA SER A 502 -21.39 -5.31 3.54
C SER A 502 -20.15 -5.12 4.40
N MET A 503 -19.12 -4.40 3.95
CA MET A 503 -17.93 -4.12 4.74
C MET A 503 -18.28 -3.25 5.94
N ARG A 504 -17.76 -3.61 7.11
CA ARG A 504 -17.95 -2.88 8.38
C ARG A 504 -16.63 -2.70 9.07
N TRP A 505 -16.49 -1.60 9.79
CA TRP A 505 -15.33 -1.38 10.63
C TRP A 505 -15.46 -2.09 11.97
N TYR A 506 -14.43 -2.82 12.35
CA TYR A 506 -14.23 -3.41 13.67
C TYR A 506 -12.84 -3.05 14.18
N PRO A 507 -12.68 -2.57 15.43
CA PRO A 507 -11.38 -2.25 16.00
C PRO A 507 -10.40 -3.42 15.83
N VAL A 508 -9.16 -3.12 15.45
CA VAL A 508 -8.07 -4.08 15.20
C VAL A 508 -8.34 -4.98 13.99
N VAL A 509 -9.53 -5.54 13.86
CA VAL A 509 -9.89 -6.50 12.79
C VAL A 509 -9.75 -5.84 11.43
N THR A 510 -10.36 -4.66 11.22
CA THR A 510 -10.32 -3.96 9.93
C THR A 510 -8.90 -3.57 9.55
N PHE A 511 -8.07 -3.17 10.51
CA PHE A 511 -6.66 -2.90 10.25
C PHE A 511 -5.94 -4.11 9.64
N TRP A 512 -6.07 -5.30 10.24
CA TRP A 512 -5.43 -6.51 9.71
C TRP A 512 -6.04 -6.97 8.39
N GLN A 513 -7.35 -6.77 8.19
CA GLN A 513 -8.01 -7.07 6.92
C GLN A 513 -7.43 -6.23 5.78
N VAL A 514 -7.41 -4.88 5.92
CA VAL A 514 -6.89 -3.99 4.88
C VAL A 514 -5.36 -4.14 4.73
N SER A 515 -4.64 -4.45 5.82
CA SER A 515 -3.20 -4.75 5.73
C SER A 515 -2.89 -5.97 4.85
N ALA A 516 -3.74 -6.99 4.88
CA ALA A 516 -3.57 -8.14 4.00
C ALA A 516 -3.99 -7.84 2.57
N ASP A 517 -4.99 -6.99 2.36
CA ASP A 517 -5.43 -6.57 1.04
C ASP A 517 -4.30 -5.83 0.28
N LEU A 518 -3.37 -5.13 0.98
CA LEU A 518 -2.19 -4.48 0.37
C LEU A 518 -1.34 -5.41 -0.50
N PHE A 519 -1.24 -6.69 -0.14
CA PHE A 519 -0.43 -7.66 -0.90
C PHE A 519 -1.06 -8.06 -2.23
N HIS A 520 -2.33 -7.76 -2.45
CA HIS A 520 -3.09 -8.16 -3.63
C HIS A 520 -3.59 -6.97 -4.45
N GLY A 521 -3.37 -5.74 -4.00
CA GLY A 521 -3.89 -4.53 -4.63
C GLY A 521 -3.55 -4.41 -6.12
N GLU A 522 -2.28 -4.61 -6.46
CA GLU A 522 -1.76 -4.54 -7.83
C GLU A 522 -2.19 -5.73 -8.72
N GLN A 523 -2.65 -6.84 -8.13
CA GLN A 523 -3.04 -8.06 -8.85
C GLN A 523 -4.52 -8.04 -9.27
N MET A 524 -5.25 -6.99 -8.95
CA MET A 524 -6.65 -6.83 -9.33
C MET A 524 -6.77 -6.49 -10.83
N PRO A 525 -7.91 -6.81 -11.46
CA PRO A 525 -8.19 -6.35 -12.81
C PRO A 525 -8.08 -4.82 -12.92
N ALA A 526 -7.74 -4.35 -14.12
CA ALA A 526 -7.68 -2.91 -14.39
C ALA A 526 -9.01 -2.22 -14.02
N GLY A 527 -8.95 -1.05 -13.38
CA GLY A 527 -10.09 -0.33 -12.84
C GLY A 527 -10.51 -0.74 -11.42
N HIS A 528 -9.75 -1.64 -10.76
CA HIS A 528 -10.04 -2.12 -9.42
C HIS A 528 -8.76 -2.27 -8.57
N GLY A 529 -8.91 -2.24 -7.25
CA GLY A 529 -7.78 -2.32 -6.34
C GLY A 529 -6.76 -1.23 -6.64
N HIS A 530 -5.49 -1.59 -6.71
CA HIS A 530 -4.39 -0.66 -7.03
C HIS A 530 -3.92 -0.79 -8.49
N ASN A 531 -4.84 -1.07 -9.43
CA ASN A 531 -4.55 -1.22 -10.86
C ASN A 531 -5.35 -0.20 -11.68
N TYR A 532 -4.69 0.85 -12.15
CA TYR A 532 -5.27 2.00 -12.84
C TYR A 532 -5.05 2.00 -14.35
N ALA A 533 -4.46 0.95 -14.93
CA ALA A 533 -4.03 0.90 -16.32
C ALA A 533 -5.11 1.32 -17.35
N ASP A 534 -6.38 0.96 -17.10
CA ASP A 534 -7.51 1.26 -18.01
C ASP A 534 -7.91 2.75 -18.05
N THR A 535 -7.54 3.54 -17.04
CA THR A 535 -8.05 4.90 -16.83
C THR A 535 -6.99 5.99 -16.83
N ILE A 536 -5.71 5.62 -16.85
CA ILE A 536 -4.60 6.59 -16.90
C ILE A 536 -4.65 7.45 -18.16
N LEU A 537 -4.97 6.85 -19.33
CA LEU A 537 -5.15 7.60 -20.58
C LEU A 537 -6.21 8.70 -20.42
N ASP A 538 -7.36 8.39 -19.82
CA ASP A 538 -8.42 9.36 -19.57
C ASP A 538 -8.00 10.43 -18.58
N GLY A 539 -7.21 10.04 -17.58
CA GLY A 539 -6.60 10.96 -16.64
C GLY A 539 -5.72 11.99 -17.36
N TRP A 540 -4.86 11.54 -18.28
CA TRP A 540 -4.05 12.44 -19.11
C TRP A 540 -4.90 13.35 -19.99
N VAL A 541 -5.89 12.82 -20.69
CA VAL A 541 -6.81 13.62 -21.52
C VAL A 541 -7.58 14.64 -20.69
N ALA A 542 -7.90 14.31 -19.42
CA ALA A 542 -8.61 15.22 -18.53
C ALA A 542 -7.77 16.43 -18.08
N VAL A 543 -6.49 16.21 -17.79
CA VAL A 543 -5.62 17.28 -17.26
C VAL A 543 -4.75 17.94 -18.34
N LEU A 544 -4.41 17.22 -19.41
CA LEU A 544 -3.45 17.67 -20.40
C LEU A 544 -3.84 17.24 -21.83
N PRO A 545 -5.04 17.59 -22.33
CA PRO A 545 -5.41 17.28 -23.70
C PRO A 545 -4.54 18.08 -24.67
N PRO A 546 -4.02 17.46 -25.75
CA PRO A 546 -3.47 18.24 -26.87
C PRO A 546 -4.52 19.14 -27.52
N ASP A 547 -4.10 20.22 -28.16
CA ASP A 547 -5.01 21.12 -28.86
C ASP A 547 -5.75 20.38 -29.98
N GLY A 548 -7.08 20.52 -29.97
CA GLY A 548 -7.94 19.87 -30.95
C GLY A 548 -8.12 18.35 -30.76
N TRP A 549 -7.67 17.79 -29.64
CA TRP A 549 -7.82 16.35 -29.35
C TRP A 549 -9.28 15.92 -29.26
N THR A 550 -9.61 14.81 -29.89
CA THR A 550 -10.99 14.30 -30.00
C THR A 550 -11.19 13.00 -29.21
N PRO A 551 -12.44 12.69 -28.80
CA PRO A 551 -12.76 11.39 -28.22
C PRO A 551 -12.43 10.19 -29.12
N ALA A 552 -12.53 10.34 -30.46
CA ALA A 552 -12.16 9.29 -31.41
C ALA A 552 -10.65 8.98 -31.37
N GLU A 553 -9.82 9.98 -31.16
CA GLU A 553 -8.38 9.79 -30.98
C GLU A 553 -8.07 9.08 -29.65
N THR A 554 -8.79 9.40 -28.59
CA THR A 554 -8.66 8.69 -27.31
C THR A 554 -8.97 7.20 -27.47
N GLU A 555 -10.05 6.85 -28.16
CA GLU A 555 -10.42 5.44 -28.40
C GLU A 555 -9.40 4.72 -29.29
N ARG A 556 -8.82 5.40 -30.28
CA ARG A 556 -7.74 4.86 -31.11
C ARG A 556 -6.50 4.51 -30.24
N VAL A 557 -6.06 5.45 -29.37
CA VAL A 557 -4.92 5.22 -28.46
C VAL A 557 -5.25 4.09 -27.47
N ARG A 558 -6.46 4.09 -26.92
CA ARG A 558 -6.93 3.02 -26.01
C ARG A 558 -6.87 1.65 -26.65
N ALA A 559 -7.28 1.54 -27.90
CA ALA A 559 -7.23 0.28 -28.64
C ALA A 559 -5.78 -0.24 -28.79
N VAL A 560 -4.82 0.65 -28.98
CA VAL A 560 -3.38 0.28 -29.04
C VAL A 560 -2.89 -0.18 -27.67
N LEU A 561 -3.17 0.56 -26.60
CA LEU A 561 -2.74 0.22 -25.24
C LEU A 561 -3.30 -1.13 -24.74
N ARG A 562 -4.50 -1.51 -25.21
CA ARG A 562 -5.13 -2.81 -24.87
C ARG A 562 -4.67 -3.97 -25.75
N GLY A 563 -4.12 -3.69 -26.92
CA GLY A 563 -3.70 -4.69 -27.89
C GLY A 563 -2.20 -5.05 -27.85
N GLY A 564 -1.42 -4.32 -27.10
CA GLY A 564 -0.03 -4.59 -26.81
C GLY A 564 0.07 -5.33 -25.48
#